data_6420c71c30983488ddd35f8f138c24ae
#
_entry.id   6420c71c30983488ddd35f8f138c24ae
#
_cell.length_a   1.000
_cell.length_b   1.000
_cell.length_c   1.000
_cell.angle_alpha   90.00
_cell.angle_beta   90.00
_cell.angle_gamma   90.00
#
_symmetry.space_group_name_H-M   'P 1'
#
loop_
_entity.id
_entity.type
_entity.pdbx_description
1 polymer ?
#
loop_
_entity_poly.entity_id
_entity_poly.type
_entity_poly.pdbx_seq_one_letter_code
_entity_poly.pdbx_strand_id
1 'polypeptide(L)'
;IWKRLNRDLTGKPSYRANKTGSSRRFIPKERCTNPDTLSFITELLPSEDKVPLRNTIYTLSYVLLDRSDCDRKLAEKFKTEYGRTHNFVHKFAQVVLPEEFDLLGTVYQSFLTEGVKNSTGSYYTERSVAQELLDSLEAKPGASFLDPCCGSGTFLILAQEMGLKICGMDSDPIAVMIAKANLILSGAKEYPDVRVIDFVNRWKSE
;
A
#
# COMPACT_ATOMS: atom_id res chain seq x y z
N ILE A 1 17.27 11.37 11.85
CA ILE A 1 17.54 12.32 12.93
C ILE A 1 16.21 12.81 13.46
N TRP A 2 15.85 12.23 14.53
CA TRP A 2 14.60 12.42 15.19
C TRP A 2 14.46 13.80 15.75
N LYS A 3 13.39 14.40 15.51
CA LYS A 3 12.97 15.73 15.90
C LYS A 3 12.72 15.92 17.39
N ARG A 4 13.64 15.44 18.19
CA ARG A 4 13.93 16.02 19.51
C ARG A 4 14.13 17.51 19.42
N LEU A 5 14.52 17.97 18.23
CA LEU A 5 14.66 19.36 17.85
C LEU A 5 13.36 20.18 17.92
N ASN A 6 12.21 19.52 18.05
CA ASN A 6 10.92 20.18 18.22
C ASN A 6 10.45 20.25 19.68
N ARG A 7 11.28 19.87 20.64
CA ARG A 7 11.06 20.29 22.02
C ARG A 7 11.67 21.67 22.16
N ASP A 8 10.85 22.61 22.60
CA ASP A 8 11.40 23.86 23.09
C ASP A 8 12.33 23.53 24.28
N LEU A 9 13.27 24.38 24.53
CA LEU A 9 14.24 24.19 25.62
C LEU A 9 13.59 24.21 27.01
N THR A 10 12.30 24.52 27.13
CA THR A 10 11.51 24.48 28.36
C THR A 10 10.86 23.13 28.60
N GLY A 11 11.05 22.17 27.72
CA GLY A 11 10.52 20.80 27.81
C GLY A 11 9.05 20.67 27.42
N LYS A 12 8.41 21.74 26.96
CA LYS A 12 7.06 21.66 26.38
C LYS A 12 7.14 20.95 25.04
N PRO A 13 6.32 19.91 24.80
CA PRO A 13 6.28 19.31 23.49
C PRO A 13 5.81 20.37 22.49
N SER A 14 6.61 20.65 21.47
CA SER A 14 6.12 21.42 20.34
C SER A 14 5.09 20.54 19.64
N TYR A 15 3.83 20.87 19.84
CA TYR A 15 2.73 20.11 19.29
C TYR A 15 2.74 20.17 17.78
N ARG A 16 2.92 19.03 17.16
CA ARG A 16 2.40 18.74 15.81
C ARG A 16 0.87 18.55 15.87
N ALA A 17 0.22 19.07 16.88
CA ALA A 17 -1.13 18.77 17.29
C ALA A 17 -2.18 18.97 16.20
N ASN A 18 -1.90 19.75 15.18
CA ASN A 18 -2.90 20.08 14.16
C ASN A 18 -2.77 19.30 12.86
N LYS A 19 -1.90 18.30 12.77
CA LYS A 19 -1.79 17.51 11.52
C LYS A 19 -2.91 16.48 11.35
N THR A 20 -3.53 16.03 12.43
CA THR A 20 -4.65 15.09 12.36
C THR A 20 -5.91 15.69 11.74
N GLY A 21 -6.07 17.01 11.80
CA GLY A 21 -7.16 17.75 11.13
C GLY A 21 -6.80 18.28 9.74
N SER A 22 -5.60 18.00 9.23
CA SER A 22 -5.17 18.53 7.94
C SER A 22 -5.90 17.85 6.79
N SER A 23 -6.57 18.66 5.97
CA SER A 23 -7.18 18.22 4.70
C SER A 23 -6.20 18.21 3.53
N ARG A 24 -4.92 18.54 3.76
CA ARG A 24 -3.90 18.53 2.71
C ARG A 24 -3.62 17.11 2.25
N ARG A 25 -3.56 16.94 0.95
CA ARG A 25 -3.06 15.73 0.31
C ARG A 25 -1.60 15.92 -0.05
N PHE A 26 -0.86 14.86 0.05
CA PHE A 26 0.56 14.87 -0.22
C PHE A 26 0.93 13.68 -1.09
N ILE A 27 1.49 13.95 -2.25
CA ILE A 27 2.04 12.91 -3.12
C ILE A 27 3.42 12.57 -2.58
N PRO A 28 3.67 11.32 -2.21
CA PRO A 28 4.96 10.89 -1.67
C PRO A 28 6.02 10.88 -2.76
N LYS A 29 6.74 12.00 -2.92
CA LYS A 29 7.77 12.17 -3.95
C LYS A 29 8.88 11.13 -3.87
N GLU A 30 9.17 10.66 -2.67
CA GLU A 30 10.14 9.61 -2.42
C GLU A 30 9.73 8.27 -3.03
N ARG A 31 8.44 8.10 -3.31
CA ARG A 31 7.89 6.89 -3.94
C ARG A 31 7.51 7.07 -5.40
N CYS A 32 7.38 8.29 -5.87
CA CYS A 32 7.17 8.62 -7.27
C CYS A 32 8.52 8.86 -7.94
N THR A 33 9.23 7.79 -8.27
CA THR A 33 10.50 7.87 -8.98
C THR A 33 10.32 8.18 -10.46
N ASN A 34 9.14 7.86 -10.99
CA ASN A 34 8.78 8.08 -12.38
C ASN A 34 7.89 9.34 -12.52
N PRO A 35 8.28 10.34 -13.34
CA PRO A 35 7.46 11.52 -13.63
C PRO A 35 6.05 11.21 -14.14
N ASP A 36 5.90 10.09 -14.89
CA ASP A 36 4.62 9.65 -15.43
C ASP A 36 3.66 9.24 -14.32
N THR A 37 4.18 8.67 -13.22
CA THR A 37 3.38 8.34 -12.03
C THR A 37 2.76 9.59 -11.40
N LEU A 38 3.53 10.67 -11.31
CA LEU A 38 3.03 11.94 -10.79
C LEU A 38 1.92 12.53 -11.66
N SER A 39 2.12 12.52 -12.98
CA SER A 39 1.13 12.97 -13.95
C SER A 39 -0.16 12.15 -13.85
N PHE A 40 -0.03 10.84 -13.84
CA PHE A 40 -1.14 9.89 -13.69
C PHE A 40 -1.95 10.13 -12.41
N ILE A 41 -1.28 10.27 -11.27
CA ILE A 41 -1.96 10.54 -9.99
C ILE A 41 -2.68 11.89 -10.03
N THR A 42 -2.04 12.91 -10.59
CA THR A 42 -2.63 14.26 -10.69
C THR A 42 -3.91 14.26 -11.55
N GLU A 43 -3.97 13.44 -12.58
CA GLU A 43 -5.16 13.27 -13.41
C GLU A 43 -6.27 12.48 -12.71
N LEU A 44 -5.91 11.56 -11.80
CA LEU A 44 -6.87 10.77 -11.04
C LEU A 44 -7.53 11.54 -9.91
N LEU A 45 -6.80 12.44 -9.23
CA LEU A 45 -7.27 13.16 -8.04
C LEU A 45 -8.63 13.88 -8.23
N PRO A 46 -8.93 14.55 -9.36
CA PRO A 46 -10.22 15.19 -9.56
C PRO A 46 -11.41 14.23 -9.66
N SER A 47 -11.16 12.93 -9.87
CA SER A 47 -12.23 11.92 -9.99
C SER A 47 -12.77 11.43 -8.63
N GLU A 48 -12.09 11.78 -7.53
CA GLU A 48 -12.41 11.30 -6.18
C GLU A 48 -13.79 11.75 -5.68
N ASP A 49 -14.21 12.95 -6.01
CA ASP A 49 -15.52 13.47 -5.57
C ASP A 49 -16.71 12.68 -6.15
N LYS A 50 -16.45 11.82 -7.13
CA LYS A 50 -17.48 11.05 -7.86
C LYS A 50 -17.44 9.56 -7.62
N VAL A 51 -16.33 9.03 -7.10
CA VAL A 51 -16.13 7.58 -6.92
C VAL A 51 -15.44 7.28 -5.59
N PRO A 52 -16.00 6.37 -4.78
CA PRO A 52 -15.34 5.95 -3.56
C PRO A 52 -13.90 5.46 -3.82
N LEU A 53 -12.95 5.90 -3.00
CA LEU A 53 -11.54 5.56 -3.12
C LEU A 53 -11.28 4.04 -3.26
N ARG A 54 -12.01 3.23 -2.48
CA ARG A 54 -11.94 1.77 -2.59
C ARG A 54 -12.22 1.28 -4.02
N ASN A 55 -13.20 1.88 -4.69
CA ASN A 55 -13.58 1.47 -6.04
C ASN A 55 -12.52 1.89 -7.07
N THR A 56 -11.91 3.04 -6.89
CA THR A 56 -10.80 3.50 -7.74
C THR A 56 -9.62 2.55 -7.63
N ILE A 57 -9.20 2.23 -6.40
CA ILE A 57 -8.09 1.30 -6.13
C ILE A 57 -8.41 -0.11 -6.65
N TYR A 58 -9.63 -0.61 -6.41
CA TYR A 58 -10.05 -1.91 -6.93
C TYR A 58 -10.00 -1.96 -8.46
N THR A 59 -10.54 -0.93 -9.13
CA THR A 59 -10.55 -0.86 -10.60
C THR A 59 -9.13 -0.82 -11.15
N LEU A 60 -8.24 -0.05 -10.53
CA LEU A 60 -6.83 0.01 -10.92
C LEU A 60 -6.13 -1.34 -10.70
N SER A 61 -6.37 -2.00 -9.57
CA SER A 61 -5.86 -3.36 -9.30
C SER A 61 -6.34 -4.36 -10.35
N TYR A 62 -7.63 -4.31 -10.70
CA TYR A 62 -8.20 -5.15 -11.74
C TYR A 62 -7.49 -4.95 -13.08
N VAL A 63 -7.31 -3.70 -13.52
CA VAL A 63 -6.67 -3.37 -14.81
C VAL A 63 -5.21 -3.81 -14.83
N LEU A 64 -4.47 -3.61 -13.73
CA LEU A 64 -3.09 -4.07 -13.60
C LEU A 64 -2.98 -5.59 -13.70
N LEU A 65 -3.80 -6.32 -12.94
CA LEU A 65 -3.84 -7.79 -12.97
C LEU A 65 -4.26 -8.34 -14.35
N ASP A 66 -5.16 -7.63 -15.04
CA ASP A 66 -5.63 -8.04 -16.37
C ASP A 66 -4.57 -7.87 -17.46
N ARG A 67 -3.73 -6.83 -17.32
CA ARG A 67 -2.68 -6.50 -18.29
C ARG A 67 -1.34 -7.16 -18.02
N SER A 68 -1.11 -7.59 -16.78
CA SER A 68 0.17 -8.23 -16.40
C SER A 68 0.23 -9.69 -16.80
N ASP A 69 1.45 -10.24 -16.84
CA ASP A 69 1.72 -11.67 -17.01
C ASP A 69 1.70 -12.42 -15.66
N CYS A 70 0.74 -12.11 -14.80
CA CYS A 70 0.56 -12.78 -13.53
C CYS A 70 -0.26 -14.08 -13.65
N ASP A 71 -0.25 -14.90 -12.58
CA ASP A 71 -1.07 -16.11 -12.55
C ASP A 71 -2.57 -15.78 -12.67
N ARG A 72 -3.19 -16.23 -13.75
CA ARG A 72 -4.59 -15.96 -14.08
C ARG A 72 -5.57 -16.52 -13.05
N LYS A 73 -5.25 -17.65 -12.40
CA LYS A 73 -6.12 -18.24 -11.37
C LYS A 73 -6.13 -17.37 -10.11
N LEU A 74 -4.95 -16.85 -9.74
CA LEU A 74 -4.84 -15.93 -8.60
C LEU A 74 -5.52 -14.60 -8.88
N ALA A 75 -5.36 -14.06 -10.08
CA ALA A 75 -6.05 -12.84 -10.52
C ALA A 75 -7.58 -13.01 -10.49
N GLU A 76 -8.11 -14.12 -11.00
CA GLU A 76 -9.56 -14.39 -10.98
C GLU A 76 -10.09 -14.61 -9.55
N LYS A 77 -9.29 -15.24 -8.67
CA LYS A 77 -9.66 -15.38 -7.26
C LYS A 77 -9.74 -14.02 -6.56
N PHE A 78 -8.79 -13.12 -6.84
CA PHE A 78 -8.82 -11.74 -6.36
C PHE A 78 -10.08 -11.00 -6.84
N LYS A 79 -10.38 -11.09 -8.13
CA LYS A 79 -11.59 -10.47 -8.71
C LYS A 79 -12.87 -11.00 -8.09
N THR A 80 -12.92 -12.29 -7.76
CA THR A 80 -14.06 -12.92 -7.10
C THR A 80 -14.22 -12.45 -5.65
N GLU A 81 -13.11 -12.31 -4.91
CA GLU A 81 -13.12 -11.86 -3.51
C GLU A 81 -13.58 -10.40 -3.36
N TYR A 82 -13.12 -9.51 -4.24
CA TYR A 82 -13.38 -8.08 -4.11
C TYR A 82 -14.57 -7.56 -4.91
N GLY A 83 -15.14 -8.39 -5.76
CA GLY A 83 -16.39 -8.12 -6.47
C GLY A 83 -16.22 -7.59 -7.89
N ARG A 84 -17.36 -7.14 -8.47
CA ARG A 84 -17.41 -6.72 -9.86
C ARG A 84 -16.84 -5.32 -10.06
N THR A 85 -16.17 -5.12 -11.20
CA THR A 85 -15.70 -3.81 -11.64
C THR A 85 -16.88 -2.85 -11.78
N HIS A 86 -16.67 -1.62 -11.32
CA HIS A 86 -17.53 -0.51 -11.69
C HIS A 86 -17.24 -0.04 -13.12
N ASN A 87 -18.14 0.73 -13.71
CA ASN A 87 -18.08 1.27 -15.09
C ASN A 87 -16.83 2.14 -15.39
N PHE A 88 -15.84 2.15 -14.49
CA PHE A 88 -14.60 2.92 -14.58
C PHE A 88 -13.47 2.23 -15.37
N VAL A 89 -13.59 0.93 -15.65
CA VAL A 89 -12.57 0.19 -16.41
C VAL A 89 -12.25 0.87 -17.73
N HIS A 90 -13.25 1.45 -18.38
CA HIS A 90 -13.02 2.16 -19.66
C HIS A 90 -12.10 3.37 -19.52
N LYS A 91 -12.10 4.07 -18.37
CA LYS A 91 -11.21 5.22 -18.15
C LYS A 91 -9.74 4.80 -18.14
N PHE A 92 -9.45 3.58 -17.67
CA PHE A 92 -8.10 3.03 -17.66
C PHE A 92 -7.78 2.21 -18.90
N ALA A 93 -8.79 1.86 -19.74
CA ALA A 93 -8.60 0.96 -20.87
C ALA A 93 -7.57 1.46 -21.89
N GLN A 94 -7.41 2.77 -22.03
CA GLN A 94 -6.48 3.41 -22.97
C GLN A 94 -5.32 4.14 -22.27
N VAL A 95 -5.26 4.11 -20.94
CA VAL A 95 -4.23 4.81 -20.18
C VAL A 95 -2.98 3.92 -20.11
N VAL A 96 -1.83 4.50 -20.44
CA VAL A 96 -0.53 3.89 -20.15
C VAL A 96 -0.30 3.98 -18.65
N LEU A 97 -0.24 2.83 -17.98
CA LEU A 97 0.02 2.79 -16.54
C LEU A 97 1.53 2.94 -16.32
N PRO A 98 1.94 3.81 -15.40
CA PRO A 98 3.36 3.98 -15.10
C PRO A 98 3.95 2.70 -14.50
N GLU A 99 5.19 2.41 -14.86
CA GLU A 99 5.97 1.35 -14.21
C GLU A 99 6.49 1.86 -12.87
N GLU A 100 5.86 1.43 -11.80
CA GLU A 100 6.24 1.77 -10.43
C GLU A 100 6.17 0.51 -9.57
N PHE A 101 7.12 0.33 -8.66
CA PHE A 101 7.20 -0.85 -7.78
C PHE A 101 5.90 -1.09 -6.99
N ASP A 102 5.28 -0.03 -6.50
CA ASP A 102 4.02 -0.06 -5.77
C ASP A 102 3.12 1.07 -6.25
N LEU A 103 2.66 0.99 -7.50
CA LEU A 103 1.76 1.99 -8.06
C LEU A 103 0.46 2.11 -7.25
N LEU A 104 -0.11 0.96 -6.83
CA LEU A 104 -1.36 0.94 -6.07
C LEU A 104 -1.23 1.65 -4.72
N GLY A 105 -0.18 1.35 -3.97
CA GLY A 105 0.09 1.99 -2.70
C GLY A 105 0.43 3.48 -2.84
N THR A 106 1.16 3.84 -3.88
CA THR A 106 1.49 5.25 -4.18
C THR A 106 0.23 6.05 -4.52
N VAL A 107 -0.65 5.51 -5.35
CA VAL A 107 -1.96 6.10 -5.65
C VAL A 107 -2.78 6.22 -4.37
N TYR A 108 -2.94 5.15 -3.60
CA TYR A 108 -3.71 5.15 -2.36
C TYR A 108 -3.21 6.20 -1.37
N GLN A 109 -1.90 6.24 -1.12
CA GLN A 109 -1.27 7.24 -0.25
C GLN A 109 -1.52 8.68 -0.71
N SER A 110 -1.58 8.90 -2.02
CA SER A 110 -1.82 10.24 -2.60
C SER A 110 -3.25 10.73 -2.37
N PHE A 111 -4.20 9.82 -2.25
CA PHE A 111 -5.60 10.14 -1.95
C PHE A 111 -5.85 10.40 -0.46
N LEU A 112 -5.03 9.86 0.44
CA LEU A 112 -5.18 10.10 1.86
C LEU A 112 -4.73 11.51 2.25
N THR A 113 -5.54 12.19 3.06
CA THR A 113 -5.13 13.47 3.65
C THR A 113 -4.07 13.27 4.73
N GLU A 114 -3.24 14.28 4.99
CA GLU A 114 -2.27 14.22 6.09
C GLU A 114 -2.93 13.91 7.44
N GLY A 115 -4.14 14.41 7.66
CA GLY A 115 -4.91 14.13 8.87
C GLY A 115 -5.21 12.66 9.02
N VAL A 116 -5.69 12.00 7.97
CA VAL A 116 -5.96 10.56 7.97
C VAL A 116 -4.67 9.78 8.15
N LYS A 117 -3.62 10.07 7.40
CA LYS A 117 -2.32 9.38 7.53
C LYS A 117 -1.77 9.46 8.97
N ASN A 118 -1.86 10.63 9.59
CA ASN A 118 -1.37 10.83 10.96
C ASN A 118 -2.22 10.08 12.00
N SER A 119 -3.54 9.98 11.80
CA SER A 119 -4.45 9.30 12.73
C SER A 119 -4.37 7.78 12.63
N THR A 120 -4.16 7.25 11.42
CA THR A 120 -4.08 5.81 11.15
C THR A 120 -2.66 5.26 11.16
N GLY A 121 -1.63 6.12 11.15
CA GLY A 121 -0.24 5.70 11.00
C GLY A 121 0.09 5.15 9.60
N SER A 122 -0.74 5.47 8.60
CA SER A 122 -0.65 4.92 7.25
C SER A 122 0.50 5.54 6.46
N TYR A 123 1.73 5.22 6.84
CA TYR A 123 2.94 5.61 6.12
C TYR A 123 3.63 4.35 5.62
N TYR A 124 3.78 4.26 4.30
CA TYR A 124 4.43 3.11 3.68
C TYR A 124 5.95 3.27 3.65
N THR A 125 6.65 2.16 3.82
CA THR A 125 8.11 2.14 3.82
C THR A 125 8.64 2.17 2.39
N GLU A 126 9.70 2.93 2.16
CA GLU A 126 10.42 2.94 0.89
C GLU A 126 11.07 1.57 0.62
N ARG A 127 11.08 1.14 -0.66
CA ARG A 127 11.60 -0.19 -1.05
C ARG A 127 13.05 -0.41 -0.61
N SER A 128 13.92 0.58 -0.81
CA SER A 128 15.34 0.48 -0.45
C SER A 128 15.55 0.26 1.04
N VAL A 129 14.78 0.96 1.87
CA VAL A 129 14.81 0.81 3.33
C VAL A 129 14.29 -0.57 3.75
N ALA A 130 13.19 -1.02 3.15
CA ALA A 130 12.63 -2.34 3.42
C ALA A 130 13.59 -3.46 3.01
N GLN A 131 14.27 -3.31 1.87
CA GLN A 131 15.25 -4.27 1.38
C GLN A 131 16.44 -4.36 2.34
N GLU A 132 17.03 -3.23 2.74
CA GLU A 132 18.16 -3.19 3.68
C GLU A 132 17.81 -3.87 5.01
N LEU A 133 16.60 -3.64 5.52
CA LEU A 133 16.12 -4.28 6.74
C LEU A 133 15.96 -5.79 6.58
N LEU A 134 15.39 -6.26 5.47
CA LEU A 134 15.21 -7.68 5.21
C LEU A 134 16.55 -8.39 4.99
N ASP A 135 17.48 -7.78 4.28
CA ASP A 135 18.82 -8.34 4.06
C ASP A 135 19.57 -8.56 5.39
N SER A 136 19.29 -7.71 6.40
CA SER A 136 19.88 -7.85 7.73
C SER A 136 19.35 -9.04 8.55
N LEU A 137 18.20 -9.63 8.14
CA LEU A 137 17.58 -10.73 8.89
C LEU A 137 18.28 -12.09 8.69
N GLU A 138 19.16 -12.23 7.70
CA GLU A 138 19.80 -13.50 7.33
C GLU A 138 18.79 -14.67 7.20
N ALA A 139 17.57 -14.36 6.78
CA ALA A 139 16.49 -15.35 6.69
C ALA A 139 16.74 -16.34 5.55
N LYS A 140 16.54 -17.63 5.83
CA LYS A 140 16.68 -18.68 4.82
C LYS A 140 15.42 -18.86 4.01
N PRO A 141 15.50 -19.21 2.71
CA PRO A 141 14.33 -19.56 1.92
C PRO A 141 13.48 -20.62 2.63
N GLY A 142 12.16 -20.41 2.59
CA GLY A 142 11.19 -21.30 3.28
C GLY A 142 10.91 -20.95 4.75
N ALA A 143 11.66 -20.01 5.35
CA ALA A 143 11.34 -19.48 6.68
C ALA A 143 10.02 -18.70 6.64
N SER A 144 9.32 -18.66 7.78
CA SER A 144 8.08 -17.90 7.91
C SER A 144 8.37 -16.42 8.20
N PHE A 145 7.66 -15.55 7.51
CA PHE A 145 7.72 -14.10 7.67
C PHE A 145 6.31 -13.55 7.93
N LEU A 146 6.13 -12.85 9.03
CA LEU A 146 4.88 -12.19 9.40
C LEU A 146 5.09 -10.68 9.40
N ASP A 147 4.23 -9.97 8.67
CA ASP A 147 4.11 -8.51 8.76
C ASP A 147 2.73 -8.15 9.35
N PRO A 148 2.66 -7.74 10.62
CA PRO A 148 1.40 -7.47 11.31
C PRO A 148 0.78 -6.09 10.98
N CYS A 149 1.47 -5.24 10.20
CA CYS A 149 1.02 -3.92 9.77
C CYS A 149 1.47 -3.66 8.33
N CYS A 150 1.10 -4.57 7.42
CA CYS A 150 1.76 -4.73 6.13
C CYS A 150 1.52 -3.58 5.12
N GLY A 151 0.52 -2.71 5.35
CA GLY A 151 0.19 -1.66 4.41
C GLY A 151 -0.06 -2.20 2.99
N SER A 152 0.59 -1.63 1.99
CA SER A 152 0.54 -2.07 0.59
C SER A 152 1.36 -3.34 0.29
N GLY A 153 2.06 -3.90 1.29
CA GLY A 153 2.79 -5.15 1.19
C GLY A 153 4.25 -5.02 0.76
N THR A 154 4.89 -3.87 0.93
CA THR A 154 6.30 -3.66 0.52
C THR A 154 7.23 -4.74 1.09
N PHE A 155 7.19 -4.99 2.40
CA PHE A 155 8.00 -6.04 3.03
C PHE A 155 7.59 -7.44 2.59
N LEU A 156 6.30 -7.69 2.39
CA LEU A 156 5.80 -9.00 1.95
C LEU A 156 6.27 -9.33 0.54
N ILE A 157 6.29 -8.35 -0.39
CA ILE A 157 6.77 -8.53 -1.76
C ILE A 157 8.24 -8.93 -1.73
N LEU A 158 9.06 -8.18 -1.00
CA LEU A 158 10.50 -8.45 -0.90
C LEU A 158 10.77 -9.79 -0.20
N ALA A 159 10.04 -10.11 0.86
CA ALA A 159 10.12 -11.41 1.53
C ALA A 159 9.72 -12.56 0.60
N GLN A 160 8.71 -12.37 -0.26
CA GLN A 160 8.32 -13.33 -1.29
C GLN A 160 9.45 -13.52 -2.32
N GLU A 161 10.10 -12.45 -2.77
CA GLU A 161 11.26 -12.49 -3.68
C GLU A 161 12.43 -13.29 -3.06
N MET A 162 12.61 -13.22 -1.74
CA MET A 162 13.59 -14.03 -0.98
C MET A 162 13.17 -15.48 -0.78
N GLY A 163 11.97 -15.88 -1.23
CA GLY A 163 11.45 -17.25 -1.07
C GLY A 163 10.94 -17.56 0.33
N LEU A 164 10.55 -16.55 1.13
CA LEU A 164 9.98 -16.74 2.45
C LEU A 164 8.48 -17.10 2.35
N LYS A 165 7.98 -17.79 3.36
CA LYS A 165 6.54 -18.05 3.54
C LYS A 165 5.91 -16.84 4.21
N ILE A 166 5.15 -16.07 3.46
CA ILE A 166 4.63 -14.79 3.91
C ILE A 166 3.23 -14.89 4.53
N CYS A 167 2.99 -14.11 5.56
CA CYS A 167 1.67 -13.81 6.11
C CYS A 167 1.62 -12.32 6.45
N GLY A 168 0.54 -11.63 6.05
CA GLY A 168 0.35 -10.22 6.29
C GLY A 168 -0.94 -9.91 7.04
N MET A 169 -0.91 -8.85 7.82
CA MET A 169 -2.10 -8.29 8.47
C MET A 169 -2.10 -6.77 8.32
N ASP A 170 -3.27 -6.19 8.20
CA ASP A 170 -3.47 -4.75 8.34
C ASP A 170 -4.89 -4.48 8.82
N SER A 171 -5.10 -3.39 9.53
CA SER A 171 -6.42 -2.97 9.98
C SER A 171 -7.24 -2.31 8.86
N ASP A 172 -6.57 -1.81 7.82
CA ASP A 172 -7.19 -1.17 6.67
C ASP A 172 -7.53 -2.18 5.57
N PRO A 173 -8.83 -2.42 5.28
CA PRO A 173 -9.23 -3.35 4.22
C PRO A 173 -8.78 -2.94 2.82
N ILE A 174 -8.52 -1.64 2.58
CA ILE A 174 -8.00 -1.18 1.29
C ILE A 174 -6.51 -1.52 1.18
N ALA A 175 -5.75 -1.34 2.23
CA ALA A 175 -4.35 -1.73 2.28
C ALA A 175 -4.18 -3.24 2.04
N VAL A 176 -5.00 -4.07 2.70
CA VAL A 176 -5.01 -5.54 2.49
C VAL A 176 -5.33 -5.90 1.03
N MET A 177 -6.29 -5.23 0.43
CA MET A 177 -6.63 -5.44 -0.99
C MET A 177 -5.44 -5.08 -1.90
N ILE A 178 -4.78 -3.96 -1.63
CA ILE A 178 -3.57 -3.53 -2.37
C ILE A 178 -2.45 -4.56 -2.21
N ALA A 179 -2.16 -4.97 -0.98
CA ALA A 179 -1.10 -5.94 -0.70
C ALA A 179 -1.31 -7.25 -1.45
N LYS A 180 -2.54 -7.77 -1.47
CA LYS A 180 -2.86 -8.98 -2.25
C LYS A 180 -2.65 -8.78 -3.75
N ALA A 181 -3.11 -7.66 -4.31
CA ALA A 181 -2.90 -7.35 -5.73
C ALA A 181 -1.41 -7.25 -6.06
N ASN A 182 -0.64 -6.51 -5.26
CA ASN A 182 0.79 -6.33 -5.45
C ASN A 182 1.56 -7.66 -5.37
N LEU A 183 1.22 -8.54 -4.43
CA LEU A 183 1.83 -9.86 -4.31
C LEU A 183 1.55 -10.74 -5.53
N ILE A 184 0.33 -10.70 -6.07
CA ILE A 184 0.00 -11.43 -7.30
C ILE A 184 0.79 -10.85 -8.49
N LEU A 185 0.85 -9.53 -8.60
CA LEU A 185 1.62 -8.84 -9.64
C LEU A 185 3.12 -9.14 -9.57
N SER A 186 3.66 -9.31 -8.37
CA SER A 186 5.07 -9.68 -8.14
C SER A 186 5.35 -11.19 -8.24
N GLY A 187 4.41 -11.99 -8.74
CA GLY A 187 4.61 -13.38 -9.08
C GLY A 187 4.34 -14.38 -7.95
N ALA A 188 3.39 -14.10 -7.08
CA ALA A 188 2.92 -15.06 -6.07
C ALA A 188 2.59 -16.42 -6.71
N LYS A 189 2.97 -17.51 -6.05
CA LYS A 189 2.68 -18.89 -6.50
C LYS A 189 1.39 -19.43 -5.89
N GLU A 190 0.96 -18.85 -4.78
CA GLU A 190 -0.26 -19.17 -4.07
C GLU A 190 -1.03 -17.90 -3.78
N TYR A 191 -2.33 -18.03 -3.47
CA TYR A 191 -3.14 -16.86 -3.13
C TYR A 191 -2.64 -16.23 -1.84
N PRO A 192 -2.32 -14.92 -1.84
CA PRO A 192 -1.67 -14.27 -0.71
C PRO A 192 -2.46 -14.38 0.60
N ASP A 193 -1.80 -14.87 1.65
CA ASP A 193 -2.35 -14.88 3.01
C ASP A 193 -2.17 -13.52 3.67
N VAL A 194 -3.03 -12.58 3.28
CA VAL A 194 -3.10 -11.24 3.88
C VAL A 194 -4.51 -11.02 4.41
N ARG A 195 -4.63 -10.58 5.66
CA ARG A 195 -5.90 -10.54 6.39
C ARG A 195 -6.19 -9.17 6.97
N VAL A 196 -7.47 -8.80 7.00
CA VAL A 196 -7.92 -7.58 7.70
C VAL A 196 -7.99 -7.88 9.19
N ILE A 197 -6.96 -7.48 9.93
CA ILE A 197 -6.85 -7.70 11.38
C ILE A 197 -6.19 -6.48 12.01
N ASP A 198 -6.82 -5.92 13.03
CA ASP A 198 -6.18 -4.97 13.93
C ASP A 198 -5.33 -5.74 14.95
N PHE A 199 -4.09 -5.98 14.59
CA PHE A 199 -3.15 -6.77 15.39
C PHE A 199 -2.90 -6.17 16.77
N VAL A 200 -2.78 -4.84 16.84
CA VAL A 200 -2.46 -4.13 18.11
C VAL A 200 -3.59 -4.28 19.13
N ASN A 201 -4.84 -4.12 18.68
CA ASN A 201 -5.99 -4.25 19.57
C ASN A 201 -6.29 -5.71 19.91
N ARG A 202 -6.09 -6.64 18.99
CA ARG A 202 -6.26 -8.06 19.25
C ARG A 202 -5.25 -8.58 20.27
N TRP A 203 -3.98 -8.19 20.17
CA TRP A 203 -2.93 -8.57 21.12
C TRP A 203 -3.21 -8.09 22.55
N LYS A 204 -3.92 -6.96 22.71
CA LYS A 204 -4.28 -6.43 24.04
C LYS A 204 -5.47 -7.14 24.69
N SER A 205 -6.22 -7.94 23.94
CA SER A 205 -7.41 -8.66 24.41
C SER A 205 -7.15 -10.12 24.81
N GLU A 206 -5.93 -10.62 24.62
CA GLU A 206 -5.43 -11.92 25.08
C GLU A 206 -4.53 -11.75 26.33
#